data_7a6afbe5d4f48031a55e4733c44a67c6
#
_entry.id   7a6afbe5d4f48031a55e4733c44a67c6
#
_cell.length_a   1.000
_cell.length_b   1.000
_cell.length_c   1.000
_cell.angle_alpha   90.00
_cell.angle_beta   90.00
_cell.angle_gamma   90.00
#
_symmetry.space_group_name_H-M   'P 1'
#
loop_
_entity.id
_entity.type
_entity.pdbx_description
1 polymer ?
#
loop_
_entity_poly.entity_id
_entity_poly.type
_entity_poly.pdbx_seq_one_letter_code
_entity_poly.pdbx_strand_id
1 'polypeptide(L)'
;MVGPGDVLEVSIYEAGVSLFGGTQSTTATPVFDPSAKVHTLPPSRVNDDGDIVIPYAGRLHVVGKTIAEIQNQIRRSLRGLTQDPQVLVTARDVITNSVIISGEVSRPGRLVLQTNRETLSDIIALAGGYRGRAADLDVRVMRGQQSTELRMSELLNNPALDVRAYPGDRVALISAPQAFSVLGAAGKIDQIPFTRSDMTLAQAIASAGGTNPNLGDPKAIFVFRYVLDADGEAKPIVYHINMMQAGSFFLAQRFALQDRDVIYFGNARANQPSKLIQLISQLFSPILTVTSAVQVLQNSSN
;
A
#
# COMPACT_ATOMS: atom_id res chain seq x y z
N MET A 1 -1.66 -19.87 11.75
CA MET A 1 -1.04 -20.24 13.05
C MET A 1 -1.58 -19.30 14.10
N VAL A 2 -1.81 -19.79 15.30
CA VAL A 2 -2.33 -19.01 16.42
C VAL A 2 -1.21 -18.23 17.09
N GLY A 3 -1.51 -17.04 17.60
CA GLY A 3 -0.53 -16.20 18.31
C GLY A 3 -1.14 -15.40 19.47
N PRO A 4 -0.32 -14.61 20.17
CA PRO A 4 -0.77 -13.82 21.32
C PRO A 4 -1.89 -12.85 20.93
N GLY A 5 -2.92 -12.79 21.79
CA GLY A 5 -4.10 -11.96 21.57
C GLY A 5 -5.24 -12.64 20.81
N ASP A 6 -5.00 -13.73 20.08
CA ASP A 6 -6.05 -14.50 19.41
C ASP A 6 -7.03 -15.07 20.45
N VAL A 7 -8.31 -15.20 20.07
CA VAL A 7 -9.35 -15.75 20.93
C VAL A 7 -9.83 -17.06 20.32
N LEU A 8 -9.72 -18.12 21.12
CA LEU A 8 -10.15 -19.47 20.74
C LEU A 8 -11.42 -19.84 21.51
N GLU A 9 -12.35 -20.45 20.83
CA GLU A 9 -13.54 -21.07 21.40
C GLU A 9 -13.39 -22.60 21.32
N VAL A 10 -13.56 -23.25 22.44
CA VAL A 10 -13.35 -24.70 22.57
C VAL A 10 -14.67 -25.36 22.96
N SER A 11 -15.15 -26.29 22.12
CA SER A 11 -16.30 -27.15 22.41
C SER A 11 -15.83 -28.60 22.62
N ILE A 12 -16.27 -29.19 23.70
CA ILE A 12 -15.91 -30.56 24.08
C ILE A 12 -17.16 -31.39 24.04
N TYR A 13 -17.10 -32.48 23.30
CA TYR A 13 -18.17 -33.48 23.17
C TYR A 13 -17.77 -34.72 23.99
N GLU A 14 -18.58 -35.10 24.94
CA GLU A 14 -18.34 -36.20 25.86
C GLU A 14 -19.46 -37.26 25.73
N ALA A 15 -19.07 -38.50 25.67
CA ALA A 15 -20.01 -39.64 25.74
C ALA A 15 -19.94 -40.24 27.16
N GLY A 16 -21.10 -40.45 27.80
CA GLY A 16 -21.15 -41.04 29.14
C GLY A 16 -21.06 -40.06 30.29
N VAL A 17 -20.16 -40.27 31.26
CA VAL A 17 -20.00 -39.39 32.44
C VAL A 17 -19.31 -38.12 32.03
N SER A 18 -20.00 -36.98 32.16
CA SER A 18 -19.50 -35.67 31.76
C SER A 18 -18.67 -35.03 32.86
N LEU A 19 -17.44 -34.58 32.53
CA LEU A 19 -16.57 -33.78 33.40
C LEU A 19 -17.07 -32.36 33.59
N PHE A 20 -17.71 -31.82 32.55
CA PHE A 20 -18.17 -30.42 32.49
C PHE A 20 -19.67 -30.30 32.78
N GLY A 21 -20.36 -31.39 33.06
CA GLY A 21 -21.78 -31.40 33.40
C GLY A 21 -22.03 -30.79 34.77
N GLY A 22 -22.69 -29.62 34.84
CA GLY A 22 -23.21 -29.09 36.08
C GLY A 22 -24.22 -30.09 36.71
N THR A 23 -24.23 -30.15 38.05
CA THR A 23 -25.19 -30.92 38.84
C THR A 23 -26.61 -30.55 38.46
N GLN A 24 -27.27 -31.38 37.68
CA GLN A 24 -28.72 -31.31 37.56
C GLN A 24 -29.35 -31.88 38.81
N SER A 25 -30.28 -31.12 39.37
CA SER A 25 -31.09 -31.45 40.55
C SER A 25 -31.61 -32.91 40.47
N THR A 26 -31.28 -33.65 41.51
CA THR A 26 -31.74 -35.01 41.78
C THR A 26 -33.24 -35.03 42.09
N THR A 27 -34.06 -35.24 41.08
CA THR A 27 -35.41 -35.84 41.27
C THR A 27 -35.91 -36.45 39.96
N ALA A 28 -35.19 -37.41 39.42
CA ALA A 28 -35.72 -38.35 38.42
C ALA A 28 -34.79 -39.58 38.32
N THR A 29 -35.35 -40.76 38.20
CA THR A 29 -34.69 -42.05 37.92
C THR A 29 -33.56 -41.85 36.90
N PRO A 30 -32.39 -42.50 37.08
CA PRO A 30 -31.30 -42.39 36.11
C PRO A 30 -31.70 -43.04 34.78
N VAL A 31 -32.21 -42.23 33.90
CA VAL A 31 -32.34 -42.64 32.49
C VAL A 31 -30.95 -42.49 31.89
N PHE A 32 -30.39 -43.64 31.49
CA PHE A 32 -29.14 -43.64 30.74
C PHE A 32 -29.42 -42.95 29.40
N ASP A 33 -28.97 -41.69 29.27
CA ASP A 33 -29.03 -40.93 28.02
C ASP A 33 -27.70 -41.12 27.28
N PRO A 34 -27.67 -41.89 26.20
CA PRO A 34 -26.45 -42.12 25.42
C PRO A 34 -26.09 -40.95 24.50
N SER A 35 -26.82 -39.85 24.57
CA SER A 35 -26.55 -38.69 23.76
C SER A 35 -25.24 -38.04 24.17
N ALA A 36 -24.40 -37.71 23.18
CA ALA A 36 -23.17 -36.93 23.43
C ALA A 36 -23.52 -35.55 23.97
N LYS A 37 -22.98 -35.19 25.15
CA LYS A 37 -23.16 -33.87 25.72
C LYS A 37 -22.10 -32.94 25.17
N VAL A 38 -22.52 -31.73 24.74
CA VAL A 38 -21.64 -30.69 24.24
C VAL A 38 -21.46 -29.63 25.29
N HIS A 39 -20.23 -29.35 25.64
CA HIS A 39 -19.85 -28.27 26.54
C HIS A 39 -18.96 -27.26 25.80
N THR A 40 -19.50 -26.07 25.50
CA THR A 40 -18.73 -24.98 24.96
C THR A 40 -18.15 -24.16 26.10
N LEU A 41 -16.82 -24.11 26.16
CA LEU A 41 -16.12 -23.32 27.17
C LEU A 41 -16.17 -21.82 26.81
N PRO A 42 -16.07 -20.92 27.80
CA PRO A 42 -15.91 -19.51 27.53
C PRO A 42 -14.75 -19.26 26.59
N PRO A 43 -14.85 -18.27 25.67
CA PRO A 43 -13.75 -17.90 24.78
C PRO A 43 -12.46 -17.63 25.57
N SER A 44 -11.38 -18.28 25.21
CA SER A 44 -10.08 -18.17 25.86
C SER A 44 -9.12 -17.36 24.99
N ARG A 45 -8.59 -16.26 25.54
CA ARG A 45 -7.57 -15.45 24.86
C ARG A 45 -6.18 -16.04 25.09
N VAL A 46 -5.42 -16.13 24.02
CA VAL A 46 -3.98 -16.48 24.09
C VAL A 46 -3.25 -15.32 24.76
N ASN A 47 -2.56 -15.61 25.85
CA ASN A 47 -1.78 -14.62 26.59
C ASN A 47 -0.46 -14.27 25.87
N ASP A 48 0.29 -13.33 26.41
CA ASP A 48 1.57 -12.87 25.82
C ASP A 48 2.65 -13.96 25.82
N ASP A 49 2.56 -14.95 26.75
CA ASP A 49 3.44 -16.12 26.78
C ASP A 49 3.07 -17.17 25.71
N GLY A 50 1.96 -16.99 25.00
CA GLY A 50 1.46 -17.91 23.99
C GLY A 50 0.64 -19.07 24.54
N ASP A 51 0.08 -18.93 25.74
CA ASP A 51 -0.65 -19.98 26.44
C ASP A 51 -2.16 -19.69 26.49
N ILE A 52 -2.94 -20.75 26.55
CA ILE A 52 -4.36 -20.73 26.97
C ILE A 52 -4.53 -21.61 28.20
N VAL A 53 -5.58 -21.33 28.98
CA VAL A 53 -5.97 -22.14 30.14
C VAL A 53 -7.30 -22.83 29.82
N ILE A 54 -7.29 -24.17 29.84
CA ILE A 54 -8.48 -24.98 29.64
C ILE A 54 -8.77 -25.74 30.95
N PRO A 55 -10.00 -25.66 31.47
CA PRO A 55 -10.37 -26.42 32.66
C PRO A 55 -10.04 -27.90 32.48
N TYR A 56 -9.50 -28.51 33.56
CA TYR A 56 -9.01 -29.89 33.63
C TYR A 56 -7.83 -30.25 32.73
N ALA A 57 -7.61 -29.55 31.58
CA ALA A 57 -6.44 -29.74 30.74
C ALA A 57 -5.23 -28.87 31.16
N GLY A 58 -5.47 -27.83 31.99
CA GLY A 58 -4.45 -26.95 32.52
C GLY A 58 -3.99 -25.88 31.50
N ARG A 59 -2.75 -25.41 31.69
CA ARG A 59 -2.09 -24.44 30.83
C ARG A 59 -1.51 -25.13 29.59
N LEU A 60 -1.84 -24.67 28.41
CA LEU A 60 -1.42 -25.26 27.13
C LEU A 60 -0.75 -24.19 26.27
N HIS A 61 0.49 -24.44 25.85
CA HIS A 61 1.21 -23.60 24.93
C HIS A 61 0.70 -23.79 23.50
N VAL A 62 0.13 -22.73 22.88
CA VAL A 62 -0.58 -22.80 21.59
C VAL A 62 0.01 -21.89 20.52
N VAL A 63 0.91 -20.97 20.87
CA VAL A 63 1.55 -20.08 19.90
C VAL A 63 2.29 -20.86 18.82
N GLY A 64 2.16 -20.44 17.56
CA GLY A 64 2.78 -21.08 16.41
C GLY A 64 2.11 -22.40 15.98
N LYS A 65 1.05 -22.86 16.67
CA LYS A 65 0.32 -24.08 16.32
C LYS A 65 -0.89 -23.79 15.42
N THR A 66 -1.26 -24.79 14.67
CA THR A 66 -2.52 -24.81 13.91
C THR A 66 -3.69 -25.17 14.81
N ILE A 67 -4.90 -24.86 14.43
CA ILE A 67 -6.13 -25.25 15.14
C ILE A 67 -6.19 -26.78 15.33
N ALA A 68 -5.82 -27.57 14.31
CA ALA A 68 -5.81 -29.03 14.40
C ALA A 68 -4.79 -29.56 15.44
N GLU A 69 -3.62 -28.96 15.54
CA GLU A 69 -2.62 -29.32 16.55
C GLU A 69 -3.10 -28.99 17.95
N ILE A 70 -3.77 -27.83 18.14
CA ILE A 70 -4.35 -27.42 19.41
C ILE A 70 -5.48 -28.39 19.80
N GLN A 71 -6.38 -28.75 18.90
CA GLN A 71 -7.42 -29.74 19.13
C GLN A 71 -6.83 -31.07 19.61
N ASN A 72 -5.79 -31.54 18.93
CA ASN A 72 -5.10 -32.77 19.30
C ASN A 72 -4.39 -32.68 20.66
N GLN A 73 -3.85 -31.51 20.99
CA GLN A 73 -3.19 -31.26 22.28
C GLN A 73 -4.23 -31.29 23.41
N ILE A 74 -5.35 -30.57 23.29
CA ILE A 74 -6.42 -30.56 24.27
C ILE A 74 -6.98 -31.96 24.46
N ARG A 75 -7.27 -32.69 23.36
CA ARG A 75 -7.77 -34.07 23.40
C ARG A 75 -6.82 -34.99 24.18
N ARG A 76 -5.52 -34.87 23.96
CA ARG A 76 -4.51 -35.66 24.70
C ARG A 76 -4.49 -35.35 26.20
N SER A 77 -4.62 -34.06 26.55
CA SER A 77 -4.63 -33.63 27.96
C SER A 77 -5.89 -34.10 28.72
N LEU A 78 -7.01 -34.29 28.00
CA LEU A 78 -8.27 -34.78 28.59
C LEU A 78 -8.39 -36.30 28.63
N ARG A 79 -7.53 -37.02 27.90
CA ARG A 79 -7.51 -38.51 27.96
C ARG A 79 -7.23 -39.00 29.38
N GLY A 80 -8.05 -39.93 29.83
CA GLY A 80 -7.98 -40.49 31.19
C GLY A 80 -8.84 -39.76 32.19
N LEU A 81 -9.33 -38.55 31.87
CA LEU A 81 -10.24 -37.77 32.70
C LEU A 81 -11.72 -37.98 32.19
N THR A 82 -11.91 -38.21 30.92
CA THR A 82 -13.21 -38.48 30.29
C THR A 82 -13.10 -39.58 29.23
N GLN A 83 -14.23 -40.23 28.93
CA GLN A 83 -14.30 -41.27 27.89
C GLN A 83 -14.36 -40.64 26.50
N ASP A 84 -13.33 -40.88 25.67
CA ASP A 84 -13.20 -40.48 24.27
C ASP A 84 -13.63 -39.01 23.96
N PRO A 85 -12.95 -38.02 24.55
CA PRO A 85 -13.33 -36.63 24.33
C PRO A 85 -13.10 -36.22 22.88
N GLN A 86 -14.14 -35.72 22.22
CA GLN A 86 -14.04 -35.07 20.92
C GLN A 86 -13.95 -33.57 21.16
N VAL A 87 -12.89 -32.93 20.64
CA VAL A 87 -12.62 -31.52 20.86
C VAL A 87 -12.72 -30.76 19.54
N LEU A 88 -13.53 -29.72 19.50
CA LEU A 88 -13.60 -28.76 18.40
C LEU A 88 -13.03 -27.42 18.89
N VAL A 89 -12.04 -26.90 18.20
CA VAL A 89 -11.50 -25.57 18.44
C VAL A 89 -11.81 -24.66 17.26
N THR A 90 -12.39 -23.52 17.54
CA THR A 90 -12.70 -22.50 16.54
C THR A 90 -11.96 -21.20 16.92
N ALA A 91 -11.32 -20.57 15.95
CA ALA A 91 -10.75 -19.24 16.13
C ALA A 91 -11.88 -18.20 15.99
N ARG A 92 -12.13 -17.44 17.05
CA ARG A 92 -13.19 -16.42 17.09
C ARG A 92 -12.67 -15.04 16.68
N ASP A 93 -11.54 -14.60 17.26
CA ASP A 93 -10.86 -13.39 16.91
C ASP A 93 -9.40 -13.72 16.59
N VAL A 94 -8.96 -13.41 15.36
CA VAL A 94 -7.60 -13.76 14.88
C VAL A 94 -6.83 -12.48 14.64
N ILE A 95 -6.26 -11.92 15.72
CA ILE A 95 -5.50 -10.66 15.67
C ILE A 95 -4.18 -10.85 14.94
N THR A 96 -3.55 -12.01 15.12
CA THR A 96 -2.25 -12.32 14.51
C THR A 96 -2.32 -12.53 13.01
N ASN A 97 -3.47 -12.94 12.46
CA ASN A 97 -3.69 -13.07 11.02
C ASN A 97 -4.42 -11.84 10.46
N SER A 98 -3.90 -10.67 10.72
CA SER A 98 -4.54 -9.43 10.31
C SER A 98 -3.55 -8.42 9.71
N VAL A 99 -4.08 -7.49 8.94
CA VAL A 99 -3.38 -6.31 8.44
C VAL A 99 -4.01 -5.05 9.02
N ILE A 100 -3.27 -3.97 9.05
CA ILE A 100 -3.79 -2.65 9.45
C ILE A 100 -3.89 -1.80 8.19
N ILE A 101 -5.10 -1.29 7.93
CA ILE A 101 -5.34 -0.36 6.84
C ILE A 101 -5.73 1.02 7.39
N SER A 102 -5.19 2.09 6.80
CA SER A 102 -5.38 3.47 7.25
C SER A 102 -5.41 4.47 6.10
N GLY A 103 -5.70 5.73 6.41
CA GLY A 103 -5.74 6.82 5.44
C GLY A 103 -7.05 6.89 4.65
N GLU A 104 -6.97 7.16 3.36
CA GLU A 104 -8.11 7.42 2.47
C GLU A 104 -8.88 6.15 2.09
N VAL A 105 -9.37 5.42 3.09
CA VAL A 105 -10.26 4.27 2.95
C VAL A 105 -11.59 4.51 3.68
N SER A 106 -12.63 3.79 3.27
CA SER A 106 -13.96 3.99 3.86
C SER A 106 -14.04 3.51 5.31
N ARG A 107 -13.36 2.42 5.65
CA ARG A 107 -13.32 1.81 6.99
C ARG A 107 -11.89 1.50 7.38
N PRO A 108 -11.14 2.50 7.90
CA PRO A 108 -9.80 2.26 8.42
C PRO A 108 -9.85 1.38 9.67
N GLY A 109 -8.81 0.59 9.87
CA GLY A 109 -8.72 -0.28 11.04
C GLY A 109 -7.95 -1.56 10.80
N ARG A 110 -8.17 -2.52 11.67
CA ARG A 110 -7.60 -3.87 11.56
C ARG A 110 -8.54 -4.75 10.74
N LEU A 111 -7.99 -5.41 9.71
CA LEU A 111 -8.69 -6.38 8.88
C LEU A 111 -8.09 -7.77 9.11
N VAL A 112 -8.93 -8.72 9.45
CA VAL A 112 -8.54 -10.12 9.58
C VAL A 112 -8.50 -10.74 8.18
N LEU A 113 -7.38 -11.35 7.84
CA LEU A 113 -7.23 -12.11 6.60
C LEU A 113 -7.96 -13.44 6.74
N GLN A 114 -8.91 -13.69 5.88
CA GLN A 114 -9.72 -14.94 5.91
C GLN A 114 -8.98 -16.09 5.25
N THR A 115 -8.18 -15.76 4.25
CA THR A 115 -7.34 -16.70 3.52
C THR A 115 -5.89 -16.19 3.52
N ASN A 116 -4.98 -16.99 3.01
CA ASN A 116 -3.61 -16.52 2.78
C ASN A 116 -3.42 -16.05 1.33
N ARG A 117 -4.45 -15.55 0.66
CA ARG A 117 -4.42 -15.20 -0.76
C ARG A 117 -4.87 -13.78 -1.05
N GLU A 118 -5.37 -13.04 -0.03
CA GLU A 118 -5.81 -11.67 -0.22
C GLU A 118 -4.66 -10.79 -0.71
N THR A 119 -4.94 -10.02 -1.73
CA THR A 119 -4.05 -9.05 -2.34
C THR A 119 -4.25 -7.65 -1.73
N LEU A 120 -3.45 -6.68 -2.14
CA LEU A 120 -3.61 -5.28 -1.70
C LEU A 120 -4.98 -4.73 -2.12
N SER A 121 -5.42 -5.04 -3.33
CA SER A 121 -6.74 -4.60 -3.83
C SER A 121 -7.88 -5.25 -3.04
N ASP A 122 -7.77 -6.53 -2.66
CA ASP A 122 -8.75 -7.21 -1.82
C ASP A 122 -8.87 -6.55 -0.45
N ILE A 123 -7.75 -6.22 0.19
CA ILE A 123 -7.73 -5.53 1.48
C ILE A 123 -8.39 -4.16 1.39
N ILE A 124 -8.09 -3.40 0.34
CA ILE A 124 -8.71 -2.10 0.12
C ILE A 124 -10.22 -2.25 -0.09
N ALA A 125 -10.65 -3.26 -0.85
CA ALA A 125 -12.07 -3.57 -1.05
C ALA A 125 -12.76 -4.00 0.26
N LEU A 126 -12.12 -4.84 1.08
CA LEU A 126 -12.62 -5.24 2.40
C LEU A 126 -12.74 -4.06 3.36
N ALA A 127 -11.87 -3.05 3.22
CA ALA A 127 -11.97 -1.77 3.94
C ALA A 127 -13.10 -0.86 3.42
N GLY A 128 -13.92 -1.34 2.49
CA GLY A 128 -15.03 -0.59 1.89
C GLY A 128 -14.61 0.29 0.72
N GLY A 129 -13.44 0.06 0.15
CA GLY A 129 -12.86 0.80 -0.96
C GLY A 129 -12.10 2.05 -0.52
N TYR A 130 -11.41 2.66 -1.47
CA TYR A 130 -10.69 3.92 -1.29
C TYR A 130 -11.64 5.13 -1.42
N ARG A 131 -11.24 6.27 -0.86
CA ARG A 131 -11.93 7.56 -0.99
C ARG A 131 -11.15 8.46 -1.92
N GLY A 132 -11.85 9.25 -2.73
CA GLY A 132 -11.23 10.16 -3.68
C GLY A 132 -10.94 9.49 -5.03
N ARG A 133 -9.99 10.07 -5.77
CA ARG A 133 -9.60 9.61 -7.11
C ARG A 133 -8.38 8.70 -7.02
N ALA A 134 -8.41 7.56 -7.70
CA ALA A 134 -7.26 6.64 -7.71
C ALA A 134 -5.95 7.29 -8.22
N ALA A 135 -6.06 8.27 -9.11
CA ALA A 135 -4.91 9.03 -9.62
C ALA A 135 -4.24 9.92 -8.55
N ASP A 136 -4.97 10.29 -7.50
CA ASP A 136 -4.52 11.20 -6.45
C ASP A 136 -4.11 10.46 -5.16
N LEU A 137 -4.04 9.12 -5.20
CA LEU A 137 -3.75 8.29 -4.05
C LEU A 137 -2.49 7.46 -4.25
N ASP A 138 -1.67 7.44 -3.22
CA ASP A 138 -0.56 6.50 -3.08
C ASP A 138 -0.89 5.43 -2.06
N VAL A 139 -0.56 4.20 -2.40
CA VAL A 139 -0.66 3.03 -1.52
C VAL A 139 0.72 2.75 -0.98
N ARG A 140 0.91 3.02 0.31
CA ARG A 140 2.14 2.68 1.02
C ARG A 140 1.95 1.39 1.79
N VAL A 141 2.80 0.41 1.51
CA VAL A 141 2.83 -0.88 2.19
C VAL A 141 4.08 -0.95 3.04
N MET A 142 3.90 -1.19 4.33
CA MET A 142 4.99 -1.38 5.29
C MET A 142 4.96 -2.82 5.79
N ARG A 143 6.07 -3.53 5.62
CA ARG A 143 6.30 -4.90 6.08
C ARG A 143 7.60 -4.98 6.85
N GLY A 144 7.53 -5.14 8.17
CA GLY A 144 8.69 -5.05 9.05
C GLY A 144 9.38 -3.70 8.91
N GLN A 145 10.62 -3.68 8.47
CA GLN A 145 11.42 -2.47 8.23
C GLN A 145 11.37 -1.98 6.77
N GLN A 146 10.70 -2.72 5.89
CA GLN A 146 10.60 -2.35 4.48
C GLN A 146 9.35 -1.52 4.23
N SER A 147 9.46 -0.53 3.35
CA SER A 147 8.34 0.28 2.88
C SER A 147 8.41 0.40 1.37
N THR A 148 7.27 0.19 0.73
CA THR A 148 7.09 0.37 -0.71
C THR A 148 5.89 1.26 -0.93
N GLU A 149 5.97 2.12 -1.94
CA GLU A 149 4.91 3.05 -2.31
C GLU A 149 4.62 2.90 -3.79
N LEU A 150 3.35 2.86 -4.15
CA LEU A 150 2.89 2.76 -5.52
C LEU A 150 1.59 3.55 -5.71
N ARG A 151 1.36 4.03 -6.93
CA ARG A 151 0.14 4.78 -7.25
C ARG A 151 -1.07 3.85 -7.27
N MET A 152 -2.19 4.26 -6.64
CA MET A 152 -3.43 3.47 -6.64
C MET A 152 -3.94 3.17 -8.05
N SER A 153 -3.82 4.12 -8.99
CA SER A 153 -4.19 3.89 -10.38
C SER A 153 -3.32 2.83 -11.07
N GLU A 154 -2.04 2.72 -10.73
CA GLU A 154 -1.14 1.68 -11.24
C GLU A 154 -1.49 0.31 -10.67
N LEU A 155 -1.79 0.24 -9.37
CA LEU A 155 -2.25 -0.98 -8.72
C LEU A 155 -3.50 -1.55 -9.41
N LEU A 156 -4.46 -0.68 -9.77
CA LEU A 156 -5.71 -1.09 -10.42
C LEU A 156 -5.52 -1.52 -11.89
N ASN A 157 -4.54 -0.93 -12.59
CA ASN A 157 -4.34 -1.17 -14.01
C ASN A 157 -3.31 -2.28 -14.31
N ASN A 158 -2.47 -2.62 -13.33
CA ASN A 158 -1.41 -3.62 -13.50
C ASN A 158 -1.51 -4.73 -12.44
N PRO A 159 -2.09 -5.89 -12.79
CA PRO A 159 -2.23 -7.01 -11.87
C PRO A 159 -0.89 -7.53 -11.28
N ALA A 160 0.24 -7.28 -11.95
CA ALA A 160 1.54 -7.70 -11.45
C ALA A 160 1.99 -6.90 -10.20
N LEU A 161 1.43 -5.71 -9.99
CA LEU A 161 1.67 -4.88 -8.81
C LEU A 161 0.74 -5.22 -7.64
N ASP A 162 -0.34 -5.97 -7.91
CA ASP A 162 -1.30 -6.39 -6.89
C ASP A 162 -0.75 -7.57 -6.09
N VAL A 163 0.24 -7.27 -5.28
CA VAL A 163 0.94 -8.26 -4.48
C VAL A 163 0.08 -8.73 -3.30
N ARG A 164 0.38 -9.94 -2.86
CA ARG A 164 -0.28 -10.56 -1.72
C ARG A 164 0.05 -9.83 -0.41
N ALA A 165 -0.97 -9.66 0.41
CA ALA A 165 -0.83 -9.18 1.77
C ALA A 165 -0.41 -10.30 2.72
N TYR A 166 0.33 -9.90 3.74
CA TYR A 166 0.77 -10.82 4.78
C TYR A 166 0.36 -10.32 6.17
N PRO A 167 0.15 -11.22 7.11
CA PRO A 167 -0.12 -10.84 8.48
C PRO A 167 0.94 -9.87 9.03
N GLY A 168 0.48 -8.80 9.69
CA GLY A 168 1.34 -7.74 10.21
C GLY A 168 1.64 -6.61 9.24
N ASP A 169 1.25 -6.71 7.96
CA ASP A 169 1.38 -5.61 7.01
C ASP A 169 0.58 -4.40 7.47
N ARG A 170 1.13 -3.22 7.21
CA ARG A 170 0.43 -1.94 7.36
C ARG A 170 0.29 -1.30 6.00
N VAL A 171 -0.96 -1.07 5.59
CA VAL A 171 -1.31 -0.45 4.32
C VAL A 171 -1.89 0.93 4.62
N ALA A 172 -1.30 1.97 4.04
CA ALA A 172 -1.79 3.35 4.18
C ALA A 172 -2.09 3.94 2.81
N LEU A 173 -3.34 4.40 2.62
CA LEU A 173 -3.71 5.16 1.45
C LEU A 173 -3.52 6.65 1.76
N ILE A 174 -2.64 7.31 1.00
CA ILE A 174 -2.20 8.68 1.24
C ILE A 174 -2.67 9.55 0.08
N SER A 175 -3.28 10.69 0.40
CA SER A 175 -3.61 11.68 -0.62
C SER A 175 -2.34 12.36 -1.12
N ALA A 176 -2.05 12.18 -2.40
CA ALA A 176 -0.87 12.70 -3.09
C ALA A 176 -1.26 13.20 -4.49
N PRO A 177 -2.07 14.27 -4.58
CA PRO A 177 -2.49 14.81 -5.85
C PRO A 177 -1.30 15.31 -6.65
N GLN A 178 -1.23 14.91 -7.92
CA GLN A 178 -0.20 15.37 -8.84
C GLN A 178 -0.60 16.69 -9.48
N ALA A 179 0.38 17.56 -9.69
CA ALA A 179 0.19 18.84 -10.34
C ALA A 179 1.43 19.27 -11.12
N PHE A 180 1.24 20.10 -12.14
CA PHE A 180 2.31 20.78 -12.84
C PHE A 180 2.13 22.28 -12.74
N SER A 181 3.22 23.01 -12.87
CA SER A 181 3.22 24.48 -12.83
C SER A 181 3.32 25.05 -14.24
N VAL A 182 2.56 26.10 -14.51
CA VAL A 182 2.60 26.84 -15.77
C VAL A 182 3.10 28.23 -15.50
N LEU A 183 4.16 28.64 -16.20
CA LEU A 183 4.82 29.92 -16.05
C LEU A 183 5.04 30.61 -17.39
N GLY A 184 5.39 31.90 -17.35
CA GLY A 184 5.73 32.70 -18.54
C GLY A 184 4.51 33.21 -19.31
N ALA A 185 4.61 33.26 -20.64
CA ALA A 185 3.57 33.83 -21.53
C ALA A 185 2.52 32.79 -21.94
N ALA A 186 1.98 32.07 -20.99
CA ALA A 186 0.83 31.18 -21.19
C ALA A 186 -0.49 31.94 -21.18
N GLY A 187 -1.57 31.30 -21.61
CA GLY A 187 -2.92 31.82 -21.46
C GLY A 187 -3.32 31.97 -19.98
N LYS A 188 -2.89 31.01 -19.15
CA LYS A 188 -3.10 31.00 -17.71
C LYS A 188 -1.82 30.58 -16.98
N ILE A 189 -1.35 31.38 -16.04
CA ILE A 189 -0.25 31.05 -15.13
C ILE A 189 -0.85 30.51 -13.85
N ASP A 190 -0.62 29.22 -13.56
CA ASP A 190 -1.22 28.54 -12.42
C ASP A 190 -0.48 27.25 -12.11
N GLN A 191 -0.75 26.67 -10.94
CA GLN A 191 -0.48 25.27 -10.65
C GLN A 191 -1.74 24.45 -10.97
N ILE A 192 -1.65 23.58 -11.97
CA ILE A 192 -2.78 22.85 -12.51
C ILE A 192 -2.70 21.39 -12.05
N PRO A 193 -3.70 20.87 -11.33
CA PRO A 193 -3.74 19.48 -10.94
C PRO A 193 -3.96 18.57 -12.17
N PHE A 194 -3.44 17.36 -12.11
CA PHE A 194 -3.68 16.37 -13.14
C PHE A 194 -5.16 15.97 -13.15
N THR A 195 -5.78 16.08 -14.31
CA THR A 195 -7.16 15.60 -14.50
C THR A 195 -7.22 14.08 -14.70
N ARG A 196 -6.10 13.47 -15.13
CA ARG A 196 -5.91 12.05 -15.39
C ARG A 196 -4.51 11.63 -14.95
N SER A 197 -4.32 10.36 -14.63
CA SER A 197 -3.00 9.80 -14.26
C SER A 197 -1.98 9.81 -15.41
N ASP A 198 -2.48 9.79 -16.65
CA ASP A 198 -1.71 9.74 -17.90
C ASP A 198 -1.77 11.07 -18.68
N MET A 199 -1.70 12.19 -17.96
CA MET A 199 -1.80 13.51 -18.58
C MET A 199 -0.62 13.78 -19.53
N THR A 200 -0.95 14.19 -20.78
CA THR A 200 0.06 14.50 -21.78
C THR A 200 0.39 16.00 -21.85
N LEU A 201 1.55 16.35 -22.40
CA LEU A 201 1.95 17.74 -22.59
C LEU A 201 0.93 18.51 -23.47
N ALA A 202 0.35 17.88 -24.49
CA ALA A 202 -0.68 18.51 -25.29
C ALA A 202 -1.91 18.89 -24.46
N GLN A 203 -2.36 18.02 -23.58
CA GLN A 203 -3.47 18.29 -22.65
C GLN A 203 -3.12 19.39 -21.65
N ALA A 204 -1.89 19.40 -21.14
CA ALA A 204 -1.43 20.43 -20.24
C ALA A 204 -1.36 21.81 -20.90
N ILE A 205 -0.81 21.87 -22.12
CA ILE A 205 -0.80 23.11 -22.92
C ILE A 205 -2.25 23.61 -23.13
N ALA A 206 -3.18 22.72 -23.47
CA ALA A 206 -4.59 23.07 -23.64
C ALA A 206 -5.23 23.57 -22.33
N SER A 207 -4.94 22.89 -21.21
CA SER A 207 -5.44 23.30 -19.88
C SER A 207 -4.90 24.65 -19.42
N ALA A 208 -3.67 25.00 -19.85
CA ALA A 208 -3.05 26.31 -19.63
C ALA A 208 -3.59 27.40 -20.57
N GLY A 209 -4.50 27.09 -21.48
CA GLY A 209 -5.01 28.03 -22.49
C GLY A 209 -4.03 28.30 -23.64
N GLY A 210 -3.01 27.44 -23.80
CA GLY A 210 -1.98 27.58 -24.83
C GLY A 210 -1.01 28.73 -24.61
N THR A 211 -0.27 29.08 -25.69
CA THR A 211 0.59 30.26 -25.72
C THR A 211 -0.26 31.52 -25.87
N ASN A 212 0.01 32.51 -25.00
CA ASN A 212 -0.70 33.80 -25.13
C ASN A 212 -0.43 34.43 -26.51
N PRO A 213 -1.46 34.73 -27.30
CA PRO A 213 -1.27 35.19 -28.68
C PRO A 213 -0.56 36.54 -28.80
N ASN A 214 -0.62 37.36 -27.73
CA ASN A 214 -0.04 38.72 -27.77
C ASN A 214 1.37 38.77 -27.16
N LEU A 215 1.71 37.82 -26.29
CA LEU A 215 2.93 37.88 -25.49
C LEU A 215 3.84 36.65 -25.70
N GLY A 216 3.27 35.53 -26.07
CA GLY A 216 4.00 34.27 -26.09
C GLY A 216 4.60 33.91 -27.45
N ASP A 217 5.67 33.14 -27.44
CA ASP A 217 6.28 32.54 -28.61
C ASP A 217 5.97 31.04 -28.65
N PRO A 218 5.15 30.57 -29.60
CA PRO A 218 4.84 29.14 -29.71
C PRO A 218 6.05 28.26 -30.09
N LYS A 219 7.18 28.86 -30.48
CA LYS A 219 8.45 28.16 -30.72
C LYS A 219 9.22 27.90 -29.42
N ALA A 220 8.86 28.58 -28.34
CA ALA A 220 9.64 28.61 -27.08
C ALA A 220 8.81 28.04 -25.92
N ILE A 221 8.40 26.79 -26.00
CA ILE A 221 7.79 26.07 -24.89
C ILE A 221 8.84 25.14 -24.30
N PHE A 222 9.03 25.22 -22.99
CA PHE A 222 10.02 24.41 -22.26
C PHE A 222 9.34 23.63 -21.16
N VAL A 223 9.77 22.37 -20.95
CA VAL A 223 9.37 21.57 -19.79
C VAL A 223 10.62 21.30 -18.97
N PHE A 224 10.59 21.76 -17.72
CA PHE A 224 11.65 21.53 -16.73
C PHE A 224 11.23 20.35 -15.85
N ARG A 225 12.10 19.37 -15.72
CA ARG A 225 11.86 18.13 -14.95
C ARG A 225 13.11 17.72 -14.22
N TYR A 226 12.96 17.21 -13.01
CA TYR A 226 13.99 16.45 -12.33
C TYR A 226 13.79 14.96 -12.57
N VAL A 227 14.82 14.29 -13.05
CA VAL A 227 14.81 12.83 -13.28
C VAL A 227 15.85 12.19 -12.36
N LEU A 228 15.47 11.13 -11.67
CA LEU A 228 16.41 10.35 -10.87
C LEU A 228 17.27 9.50 -11.81
N ASP A 229 18.58 9.57 -11.66
CA ASP A 229 19.50 8.69 -12.36
C ASP A 229 19.62 7.30 -11.68
N ALA A 230 20.49 6.44 -12.21
CA ALA A 230 20.71 5.10 -11.68
C ALA A 230 21.26 5.09 -10.24
N ASP A 231 21.90 6.19 -9.82
CA ASP A 231 22.49 6.36 -8.49
C ASP A 231 21.49 7.01 -7.50
N GLY A 232 20.28 7.36 -7.97
CA GLY A 232 19.24 8.00 -7.19
C GLY A 232 19.41 9.51 -7.03
N GLU A 233 20.33 10.13 -7.79
CA GLU A 233 20.51 11.58 -7.80
C GLU A 233 19.52 12.26 -8.75
N ALA A 234 18.93 13.37 -8.31
CA ALA A 234 17.99 14.15 -9.11
C ALA A 234 18.73 15.05 -10.10
N LYS A 235 18.63 14.73 -11.40
CA LYS A 235 19.22 15.53 -12.49
C LYS A 235 18.15 16.35 -13.20
N PRO A 236 18.39 17.68 -13.37
CA PRO A 236 17.48 18.53 -14.09
C PRO A 236 17.61 18.28 -15.60
N ILE A 237 16.46 18.11 -16.26
CA ILE A 237 16.34 17.97 -17.72
C ILE A 237 15.41 19.07 -18.23
N VAL A 238 15.76 19.66 -19.36
CA VAL A 238 14.93 20.65 -20.04
C VAL A 238 14.56 20.14 -21.43
N TYR A 239 13.27 20.03 -21.68
CA TYR A 239 12.75 19.69 -22.99
C TYR A 239 12.30 20.99 -23.69
N HIS A 240 12.76 21.21 -24.91
CA HIS A 240 12.35 22.34 -25.74
C HIS A 240 11.39 21.86 -26.82
N ILE A 241 10.23 22.49 -26.89
CA ILE A 241 9.15 22.13 -27.82
C ILE A 241 8.81 23.33 -28.71
N ASN A 242 8.93 23.15 -30.02
CA ASN A 242 8.55 24.16 -31.00
C ASN A 242 7.18 23.78 -31.63
N MET A 243 6.10 24.38 -31.14
CA MET A 243 4.73 24.10 -31.60
C MET A 243 4.43 24.64 -32.98
N MET A 244 5.36 25.35 -33.65
CA MET A 244 5.20 25.71 -35.08
C MET A 244 5.55 24.55 -36.03
N GLN A 245 6.09 23.47 -35.51
CA GLN A 245 6.38 22.27 -36.28
C GLN A 245 5.23 21.26 -36.14
N ALA A 246 4.70 20.74 -37.25
CA ALA A 246 3.60 19.78 -37.21
C ALA A 246 3.91 18.50 -36.39
N GLY A 247 5.16 18.02 -36.46
CA GLY A 247 5.62 16.87 -35.70
C GLY A 247 5.56 17.06 -34.18
N SER A 248 5.67 18.31 -33.70
CA SER A 248 5.63 18.61 -32.25
C SER A 248 4.27 18.35 -31.61
N PHE A 249 3.16 18.46 -32.40
CA PHE A 249 1.85 18.10 -31.87
C PHE A 249 1.73 16.61 -31.55
N PHE A 250 2.29 15.75 -32.42
CA PHE A 250 2.31 14.30 -32.17
C PHE A 250 3.24 13.94 -31.02
N LEU A 251 4.39 14.62 -30.90
CA LEU A 251 5.29 14.46 -29.76
C LEU A 251 4.59 14.89 -28.46
N ALA A 252 3.94 16.02 -28.42
CA ALA A 252 3.24 16.52 -27.23
C ALA A 252 2.09 15.60 -26.80
N GLN A 253 1.42 14.90 -27.74
CA GLN A 253 0.40 13.89 -27.44
C GLN A 253 0.97 12.62 -26.78
N ARG A 254 2.24 12.30 -27.03
CA ARG A 254 2.92 11.12 -26.46
C ARG A 254 3.81 11.45 -25.27
N PHE A 255 4.12 12.73 -25.06
CA PHE A 255 4.95 13.16 -23.94
C PHE A 255 4.10 13.16 -22.66
N ALA A 256 4.28 12.14 -21.83
CA ALA A 256 3.63 12.07 -20.52
C ALA A 256 4.25 13.09 -19.55
N LEU A 257 3.41 13.91 -18.94
CA LEU A 257 3.84 14.79 -17.85
C LEU A 257 4.08 13.98 -16.57
N GLN A 258 4.96 14.50 -15.74
CA GLN A 258 5.21 13.99 -14.41
C GLN A 258 4.81 15.02 -13.35
N ASP A 259 4.61 14.53 -12.14
CA ASP A 259 4.37 15.41 -11.00
C ASP A 259 5.50 16.43 -10.85
N ARG A 260 5.14 17.67 -10.51
CA ARG A 260 6.05 18.82 -10.36
C ARG A 260 6.76 19.27 -11.63
N ASP A 261 6.36 18.82 -12.81
CA ASP A 261 6.86 19.43 -14.05
C ASP A 261 6.54 20.92 -14.06
N VAL A 262 7.46 21.72 -14.63
CA VAL A 262 7.23 23.14 -14.87
C VAL A 262 7.21 23.38 -16.37
N ILE A 263 6.07 23.86 -16.90
CA ILE A 263 5.91 24.25 -18.29
C ILE A 263 6.12 25.77 -18.35
N TYR A 264 7.12 26.22 -19.08
CA TYR A 264 7.41 27.63 -19.30
C TYR A 264 7.14 28.02 -20.74
N PHE A 265 6.30 29.02 -20.92
CA PHE A 265 6.00 29.63 -22.22
C PHE A 265 6.87 30.87 -22.40
N GLY A 266 7.76 30.82 -23.39
CA GLY A 266 8.64 31.94 -23.71
C GLY A 266 7.87 33.17 -24.20
N ASN A 267 8.41 34.36 -23.94
CA ASN A 267 7.83 35.63 -24.37
C ASN A 267 8.37 36.03 -25.75
N ALA A 268 7.48 36.32 -26.70
CA ALA A 268 7.84 36.73 -28.05
C ALA A 268 8.63 38.04 -28.11
N ARG A 269 8.35 38.98 -27.18
CA ARG A 269 9.08 40.26 -27.09
C ARG A 269 10.50 40.14 -26.52
N ALA A 270 10.79 39.04 -25.85
CA ALA A 270 12.12 38.80 -25.29
C ALA A 270 13.16 38.41 -26.34
N ASN A 271 12.81 38.29 -27.61
CA ASN A 271 13.69 37.95 -28.74
C ASN A 271 14.84 36.98 -28.42
N GLN A 272 14.63 36.02 -27.50
CA GLN A 272 15.72 35.31 -26.85
C GLN A 272 15.38 33.91 -26.38
N PRO A 273 14.88 33.01 -27.25
CA PRO A 273 15.04 31.57 -26.96
C PRO A 273 16.52 31.25 -26.69
N SER A 274 17.45 31.95 -27.39
CA SER A 274 18.89 31.84 -27.23
C SER A 274 19.40 32.29 -25.84
N LYS A 275 18.85 33.34 -25.23
CA LYS A 275 19.30 33.75 -23.87
C LYS A 275 18.77 32.84 -22.77
N LEU A 276 17.54 32.32 -22.88
CA LEU A 276 17.04 31.33 -21.95
C LEU A 276 17.86 30.04 -22.05
N ILE A 277 18.14 29.58 -23.28
CA ILE A 277 19.02 28.43 -23.54
C ILE A 277 20.43 28.68 -23.02
N GLN A 278 20.99 29.89 -23.19
CA GLN A 278 22.27 30.29 -22.61
C GLN A 278 22.26 30.30 -21.07
N LEU A 279 21.19 30.82 -20.45
CA LEU A 279 21.04 30.80 -18.99
C LEU A 279 20.93 29.36 -18.47
N ILE A 280 20.14 28.53 -19.14
CA ILE A 280 20.05 27.10 -18.83
C ILE A 280 21.42 26.44 -18.99
N SER A 281 22.14 26.67 -20.10
CA SER A 281 23.46 26.14 -20.33
C SER A 281 24.49 26.61 -19.28
N GLN A 282 24.37 27.84 -18.80
CA GLN A 282 25.22 28.38 -17.72
C GLN A 282 24.95 27.73 -16.37
N LEU A 283 23.69 27.35 -16.07
CA LEU A 283 23.34 26.61 -14.87
C LEU A 283 23.94 25.19 -14.85
N PHE A 284 24.14 24.59 -16.02
CA PHE A 284 24.73 23.25 -16.14
C PHE A 284 26.24 23.26 -16.42
N SER A 285 26.82 24.42 -16.82
CA SER A 285 28.26 24.56 -17.10
C SER A 285 29.20 24.24 -15.91
N PRO A 286 28.89 24.58 -14.65
CA PRO A 286 29.75 24.28 -13.53
C PRO A 286 29.96 22.76 -13.31
N ILE A 287 28.98 21.94 -13.65
CA ILE A 287 29.04 20.48 -13.46
C ILE A 287 30.02 19.85 -14.47
N LEU A 288 30.02 20.35 -15.69
CA LEU A 288 30.97 19.88 -16.73
C LEU A 288 32.42 20.33 -16.46
N THR A 289 32.61 21.53 -15.88
CA THR A 289 33.96 22.05 -15.56
C THR A 289 34.62 21.33 -14.37
N VAL A 290 33.82 20.87 -13.38
CA VAL A 290 34.35 20.11 -12.24
C VAL A 290 34.82 18.71 -12.71
N THR A 291 34.08 18.06 -13.61
CA THR A 291 34.47 16.75 -14.15
C THR A 291 35.74 16.84 -15.01
N SER A 292 35.91 17.91 -15.80
CA SER A 292 37.12 18.12 -16.58
C SER A 292 38.34 18.52 -15.71
N ALA A 293 38.14 19.25 -14.64
CA ALA A 293 39.22 19.62 -13.70
C ALA A 293 39.73 18.38 -12.93
N VAL A 294 38.85 17.48 -12.55
CA VAL A 294 39.24 16.21 -11.90
C VAL A 294 40.01 15.30 -12.85
N GLN A 295 39.63 15.21 -14.13
CA GLN A 295 40.38 14.45 -15.13
C GLN A 295 41.74 15.04 -15.41
N VAL A 296 41.91 16.36 -15.43
CA VAL A 296 43.21 17.03 -15.61
C VAL A 296 44.12 16.78 -14.39
N LEU A 297 43.58 16.76 -13.18
CA LEU A 297 44.37 16.47 -11.97
C LEU A 297 44.78 14.99 -11.86
N GLN A 298 43.97 14.07 -12.36
CA GLN A 298 44.33 12.65 -12.41
C GLN A 298 45.39 12.32 -13.47
N ASN A 299 45.43 13.08 -14.58
CA ASN A 299 46.45 12.91 -15.62
C ASN A 299 47.77 13.64 -15.33
N SER A 300 47.84 14.52 -14.34
CA SER A 300 49.07 15.19 -13.93
C SER A 300 49.80 14.52 -12.76
N SER A 301 49.28 13.39 -12.27
CA SER A 301 49.88 12.60 -11.17
C SER A 301 50.39 11.21 -11.62
N ASN A 302 50.65 11.03 -12.93
CA ASN A 302 51.36 9.86 -13.46
C ASN A 302 52.67 10.28 -14.10
#